data_9c6736b69f562261b0cf9baa4f721a02
#
_entry.id   9c6736b69f562261b0cf9baa4f721a02
#
_cell.length_a   1.000
_cell.length_b   1.000
_cell.length_c   1.000
_cell.angle_alpha   90.00
_cell.angle_beta   90.00
_cell.angle_gamma   90.00
#
_symmetry.space_group_name_H-M   'P 1'
#
loop_
_entity.id
_entity.type
_entity.pdbx_description
1 polymer ?
#
loop_
_entity_poly.entity_id
_entity_poly.type
_entity_poly.pdbx_seq_one_letter_code
_entity_poly.pdbx_strand_id
1 'polypeptide(L)'
;MNTIEILYQAFRVRYSLNQLQQILDRGCRIALLGPDDATETLKGFFGTPVPPLDGSDPAEELIDLSWPLDEAGITELRTCDACLVLFPEGPPEVDTLQELAGQVPIHVKTIFMCMIEGPKGGVYHEKDLTLPTVQALPRGQAQEKFLKLLMVSLPQVVVILARNWSSVRKVFCKTLTRRTALRNGIRSGISSLPLRAVPVVGPVLAMLATSAETMMLTASQLRLSFVIAAAHNRPLDFF
;
A
#
# COMPACT_ATOMS: atom_id res chain seq x y z
N MET A 1 31.71 18.98 -0.75
CA MET A 1 30.36 18.55 -1.07
C MET A 1 29.88 19.34 -2.28
N ASN A 2 29.51 18.65 -3.35
CA ASN A 2 29.23 19.32 -4.61
C ASN A 2 27.82 19.90 -4.56
N THR A 3 27.66 21.20 -4.74
CA THR A 3 26.36 21.93 -4.74
C THR A 3 25.32 21.24 -5.65
N ILE A 4 25.79 20.59 -6.72
CA ILE A 4 24.96 19.82 -7.67
C ILE A 4 24.29 18.64 -6.98
N GLU A 5 24.94 17.97 -6.06
CA GLU A 5 24.41 16.78 -5.37
C GLU A 5 23.33 17.15 -4.36
N ILE A 6 23.51 18.30 -3.68
CA ILE A 6 22.48 18.87 -2.77
C ILE A 6 21.23 19.24 -3.59
N LEU A 7 21.41 19.92 -4.71
CA LEU A 7 20.33 20.32 -5.61
C LEU A 7 19.59 19.09 -6.17
N TYR A 8 20.33 18.04 -6.55
CA TYR A 8 19.72 16.80 -7.05
C TYR A 8 18.86 16.10 -5.98
N GLN A 9 19.34 16.00 -4.74
CA GLN A 9 18.57 15.39 -3.64
C GLN A 9 17.36 16.25 -3.28
N ALA A 10 17.48 17.56 -3.21
CA ALA A 10 16.37 18.47 -2.98
C ALA A 10 15.32 18.37 -4.10
N PHE A 11 15.75 18.29 -5.36
CA PHE A 11 14.85 18.08 -6.51
C PHE A 11 14.13 16.75 -6.42
N ARG A 12 14.81 15.67 -6.05
CA ARG A 12 14.22 14.34 -5.90
C ARG A 12 13.19 14.28 -4.77
N VAL A 13 13.42 14.97 -3.66
CA VAL A 13 12.45 15.09 -2.57
C VAL A 13 11.23 15.88 -3.02
N ARG A 14 11.42 17.03 -3.67
CA ARG A 14 10.34 17.85 -4.21
C ARG A 14 9.50 17.12 -5.25
N TYR A 15 10.13 16.39 -6.16
CA TYR A 15 9.43 15.56 -7.15
C TYR A 15 8.58 14.46 -6.48
N SER A 16 9.14 13.81 -5.45
CA SER A 16 8.38 12.80 -4.68
C SER A 16 7.21 13.38 -3.91
N LEU A 17 7.29 14.64 -3.46
CA LEU A 17 6.20 15.36 -2.82
C LEU A 17 5.09 15.72 -3.80
N ASN A 18 5.46 16.25 -4.96
CA ASN A 18 4.47 16.57 -6.00
C ASN A 18 3.70 15.31 -6.45
N GLN A 19 4.40 14.19 -6.59
CA GLN A 19 3.75 12.91 -6.89
C GLN A 19 2.80 12.47 -5.77
N LEU A 20 3.23 12.61 -4.51
CA LEU A 20 2.40 12.28 -3.36
C LEU A 20 1.16 13.16 -3.32
N GLN A 21 1.31 14.46 -3.54
CA GLN A 21 0.18 15.39 -3.59
C GLN A 21 -0.80 15.03 -4.71
N GLN A 22 -0.31 14.76 -5.92
CA GLN A 22 -1.15 14.32 -7.04
C GLN A 22 -1.93 13.04 -6.74
N ILE A 23 -1.32 12.08 -6.02
CA ILE A 23 -2.00 10.86 -5.58
C ILE A 23 -3.12 11.19 -4.58
N LEU A 24 -2.86 12.07 -3.63
CA LEU A 24 -3.83 12.47 -2.61
C LEU A 24 -4.99 13.26 -3.22
N ASP A 25 -4.70 14.17 -4.16
CA ASP A 25 -5.70 15.00 -4.81
C ASP A 25 -6.62 14.20 -5.75
N ARG A 26 -6.09 13.11 -6.32
CA ARG A 26 -6.87 12.23 -7.20
C ARG A 26 -7.97 11.48 -6.44
N GLY A 27 -7.76 11.19 -5.15
CA GLY A 27 -8.61 10.27 -4.40
C GLY A 27 -8.48 8.81 -4.87
N CYS A 28 -9.30 7.93 -4.32
CA CYS A 28 -9.43 6.55 -4.78
C CYS A 28 -10.86 6.05 -4.60
N ARG A 29 -11.25 5.08 -5.45
CA ARG A 29 -12.53 4.37 -5.35
C ARG A 29 -12.27 2.87 -5.37
N ILE A 30 -12.74 2.17 -4.35
CA ILE A 30 -12.53 0.73 -4.19
C ILE A 30 -13.88 0.04 -4.11
N ALA A 31 -14.13 -0.87 -5.04
CA ALA A 31 -15.27 -1.74 -4.97
C ALA A 31 -15.04 -2.87 -3.96
N LEU A 32 -16.01 -3.08 -3.09
CA LEU A 32 -16.10 -4.23 -2.19
C LEU A 32 -17.17 -5.16 -2.75
N LEU A 33 -16.79 -6.38 -3.07
CA LEU A 33 -17.66 -7.35 -3.71
C LEU A 33 -17.69 -8.65 -2.92
N GLY A 34 -18.90 -9.18 -2.74
CA GLY A 34 -19.14 -10.44 -2.06
C GLY A 34 -20.58 -10.57 -1.58
N PRO A 35 -20.94 -11.68 -0.92
CA PRO A 35 -22.19 -11.78 -0.18
C PRO A 35 -22.29 -10.69 0.90
N ASP A 36 -23.49 -10.34 1.35
CA ASP A 36 -23.76 -9.17 2.22
C ASP A 36 -22.86 -9.07 3.45
N ASP A 37 -22.55 -10.19 4.08
CA ASP A 37 -21.64 -10.25 5.23
C ASP A 37 -20.17 -10.03 4.88
N ALA A 38 -19.78 -10.30 3.64
CA ALA A 38 -18.40 -10.12 3.17
C ALA A 38 -18.01 -8.64 3.02
N THR A 39 -18.91 -7.82 2.50
CA THR A 39 -18.65 -6.38 2.34
C THR A 39 -18.53 -5.70 3.69
N GLU A 40 -19.38 -6.03 4.65
CA GLU A 40 -19.29 -5.54 6.02
C GLU A 40 -18.01 -6.02 6.73
N THR A 41 -17.61 -7.27 6.51
CA THR A 41 -16.34 -7.80 7.01
C THR A 41 -15.15 -7.03 6.43
N LEU A 42 -15.14 -6.76 5.12
CA LEU A 42 -14.11 -5.96 4.46
C LEU A 42 -14.05 -4.55 5.02
N LYS A 43 -15.19 -3.86 5.18
CA LYS A 43 -15.24 -2.54 5.82
C LYS A 43 -14.67 -2.57 7.23
N GLY A 44 -15.00 -3.58 8.03
CA GLY A 44 -14.44 -3.79 9.35
C GLY A 44 -12.91 -3.89 9.36
N PHE A 45 -12.30 -4.43 8.29
CA PHE A 45 -10.84 -4.51 8.18
C PHE A 45 -10.17 -3.15 7.97
N PHE A 46 -10.83 -2.19 7.34
CA PHE A 46 -10.32 -0.82 7.20
C PHE A 46 -10.32 -0.07 8.54
N GLY A 47 -11.21 -0.47 9.45
CA GLY A 47 -11.36 0.14 10.77
C GLY A 47 -12.28 1.35 10.75
N THR A 48 -12.13 2.24 11.74
CA THR A 48 -12.97 3.44 11.86
C THR A 48 -12.56 4.47 10.83
N PRO A 49 -13.52 5.08 10.11
CA PRO A 49 -13.23 6.21 9.25
C PRO A 49 -12.71 7.38 10.08
N VAL A 50 -11.75 8.09 9.55
CA VAL A 50 -11.18 9.30 10.17
C VAL A 50 -11.59 10.48 9.31
N PRO A 51 -12.37 11.43 9.86
CA PRO A 51 -12.82 12.58 9.10
C PRO A 51 -11.62 13.33 8.49
N PRO A 52 -11.57 13.51 7.18
CA PRO A 52 -10.53 14.29 6.55
C PRO A 52 -10.73 15.80 6.83
N LEU A 53 -9.64 16.58 6.77
CA LEU A 53 -9.67 18.02 7.03
C LEU A 53 -10.40 18.81 5.93
N ASP A 54 -10.52 18.24 4.74
CA ASP A 54 -11.18 18.84 3.58
C ASP A 54 -12.70 18.63 3.54
N GLY A 55 -13.25 17.90 4.53
CA GLY A 55 -14.68 17.60 4.64
C GLY A 55 -15.20 16.55 3.66
N SER A 56 -14.32 15.86 2.91
CA SER A 56 -14.72 14.71 2.10
C SER A 56 -15.23 13.58 2.99
N ASP A 57 -16.14 12.74 2.48
CA ASP A 57 -16.61 11.57 3.21
C ASP A 57 -15.74 10.35 2.86
N PRO A 58 -15.02 9.75 3.84
CA PRO A 58 -14.27 8.52 3.60
C PRO A 58 -15.13 7.36 3.10
N ALA A 59 -16.42 7.36 3.38
CA ALA A 59 -17.33 6.32 2.93
C ALA A 59 -17.49 6.29 1.40
N GLU A 60 -17.31 7.41 0.72
CA GLU A 60 -17.37 7.49 -0.75
C GLU A 60 -16.22 6.76 -1.45
N GLU A 61 -15.14 6.45 -0.71
CA GLU A 61 -14.01 5.67 -1.24
C GLU A 61 -14.31 4.18 -1.36
N LEU A 62 -15.25 3.66 -0.56
CA LEU A 62 -15.62 2.25 -0.51
C LEU A 62 -17.02 2.06 -1.07
N ILE A 63 -17.11 1.36 -2.18
CA ILE A 63 -18.36 1.14 -2.90
C ILE A 63 -18.79 -0.32 -2.71
N ASP A 64 -19.93 -0.53 -2.09
CA ASP A 64 -20.49 -1.86 -1.93
C ASP A 64 -21.15 -2.32 -3.21
N LEU A 65 -20.72 -3.46 -3.71
CA LEU A 65 -21.34 -4.14 -4.83
C LEU A 65 -21.84 -5.51 -4.38
N SER A 66 -23.09 -5.79 -4.67
CA SER A 66 -23.67 -7.11 -4.40
C SER A 66 -23.30 -8.12 -5.49
N TRP A 67 -23.19 -9.36 -5.11
CA TRP A 67 -23.03 -10.49 -6.03
C TRP A 67 -24.38 -11.24 -6.20
N PRO A 68 -24.78 -11.63 -7.42
CA PRO A 68 -24.14 -11.39 -8.72
C PRO A 68 -24.19 -9.93 -9.17
N LEU A 69 -23.18 -9.51 -9.97
CA LEU A 69 -23.12 -8.16 -10.53
C LEU A 69 -24.20 -7.96 -11.59
N ASP A 70 -24.99 -6.92 -11.42
CA ASP A 70 -25.91 -6.42 -12.45
C ASP A 70 -25.20 -5.40 -13.39
N GLU A 71 -25.89 -4.90 -14.40
CA GLU A 71 -25.34 -3.92 -15.33
C GLU A 71 -24.92 -2.61 -14.63
N ALA A 72 -25.65 -2.22 -13.59
CA ALA A 72 -25.34 -1.03 -12.80
C ALA A 72 -24.04 -1.24 -12.00
N GLY A 73 -23.91 -2.40 -11.33
CA GLY A 73 -22.70 -2.80 -10.60
C GLY A 73 -21.46 -2.88 -11.50
N ILE A 74 -21.60 -3.43 -12.71
CA ILE A 74 -20.50 -3.47 -13.69
C ILE A 74 -20.10 -2.04 -14.12
N THR A 75 -21.08 -1.17 -14.31
CA THR A 75 -20.82 0.24 -14.69
C THR A 75 -20.10 0.98 -13.55
N GLU A 76 -20.54 0.78 -12.31
CA GLU A 76 -19.91 1.35 -11.12
C GLU A 76 -18.48 0.82 -10.95
N LEU A 77 -18.28 -0.48 -11.12
CA LEU A 77 -16.98 -1.14 -11.02
C LEU A 77 -15.95 -0.55 -12.01
N ARG A 78 -16.38 -0.12 -13.19
CA ARG A 78 -15.50 0.52 -14.19
C ARG A 78 -14.93 1.86 -13.72
N THR A 79 -15.54 2.49 -12.74
CA THR A 79 -15.06 3.76 -12.17
C THR A 79 -14.10 3.57 -11.01
N CYS A 80 -13.90 2.32 -10.55
CA CYS A 80 -13.07 2.00 -9.41
C CYS A 80 -11.59 1.79 -9.79
N ASP A 81 -10.69 2.14 -8.89
CA ASP A 81 -9.26 1.88 -9.02
C ASP A 81 -8.91 0.42 -8.71
N ALA A 82 -9.71 -0.22 -7.84
CA ALA A 82 -9.54 -1.61 -7.47
C ALA A 82 -10.86 -2.26 -7.06
N CYS A 83 -10.90 -3.60 -7.12
CA CYS A 83 -11.98 -4.42 -6.61
C CYS A 83 -11.43 -5.43 -5.60
N LEU A 84 -12.06 -5.49 -4.44
CA LEU A 84 -11.74 -6.43 -3.37
C LEU A 84 -12.88 -7.43 -3.25
N VAL A 85 -12.59 -8.69 -3.55
CA VAL A 85 -13.57 -9.78 -3.50
C VAL A 85 -13.26 -10.67 -2.31
N LEU A 86 -14.24 -10.87 -1.42
CA LEU A 86 -14.09 -11.73 -0.25
C LEU A 86 -15.10 -12.88 -0.27
N PHE A 87 -14.61 -14.10 -0.12
CA PHE A 87 -15.37 -15.32 0.10
C PHE A 87 -15.26 -15.73 1.58
N PRO A 88 -16.27 -15.46 2.41
CA PRO A 88 -16.16 -15.65 3.86
C PRO A 88 -16.18 -17.12 4.28
N GLU A 89 -16.79 -17.99 3.49
CA GLU A 89 -16.95 -19.41 3.81
C GLU A 89 -15.81 -20.31 3.33
N GLY A 90 -14.84 -19.74 2.63
CA GLY A 90 -13.69 -20.48 2.09
C GLY A 90 -13.43 -20.20 0.61
N PRO A 91 -12.59 -21.01 -0.03
CA PRO A 91 -12.30 -20.85 -1.45
C PRO A 91 -13.58 -21.04 -2.29
N PRO A 92 -13.84 -20.17 -3.27
CA PRO A 92 -14.97 -20.29 -4.16
C PRO A 92 -14.83 -21.50 -5.10
N GLU A 93 -15.94 -21.95 -5.66
CA GLU A 93 -15.90 -22.88 -6.77
C GLU A 93 -15.26 -22.26 -8.01
N VAL A 94 -14.65 -23.11 -8.85
CA VAL A 94 -13.91 -22.69 -10.06
C VAL A 94 -14.80 -21.87 -10.99
N ASP A 95 -16.03 -22.35 -11.22
CA ASP A 95 -16.98 -21.71 -12.13
C ASP A 95 -17.36 -20.31 -11.64
N THR A 96 -17.61 -20.15 -10.35
CA THR A 96 -17.87 -18.84 -9.72
C THR A 96 -16.69 -17.88 -9.90
N LEU A 97 -15.47 -18.39 -9.74
CA LEU A 97 -14.27 -17.57 -9.89
C LEU A 97 -14.02 -17.14 -11.34
N GLN A 98 -14.31 -18.04 -12.31
CA GLN A 98 -14.23 -17.73 -13.74
C GLN A 98 -15.27 -16.70 -14.16
N GLU A 99 -16.51 -16.87 -13.71
CA GLU A 99 -17.58 -15.93 -13.97
C GLU A 99 -17.26 -14.53 -13.46
N LEU A 100 -16.85 -14.42 -12.20
CA LEU A 100 -16.42 -13.16 -11.59
C LEU A 100 -15.25 -12.52 -12.34
N ALA A 101 -14.22 -13.29 -12.63
CA ALA A 101 -13.06 -12.80 -13.36
C ALA A 101 -13.41 -12.31 -14.77
N GLY A 102 -14.40 -12.94 -15.41
CA GLY A 102 -14.91 -12.51 -16.73
C GLY A 102 -15.72 -11.22 -16.69
N GLN A 103 -16.37 -10.91 -15.58
CA GLN A 103 -17.18 -9.69 -15.42
C GLN A 103 -16.38 -8.47 -15.01
N VAL A 104 -15.23 -8.67 -14.34
CA VAL A 104 -14.40 -7.55 -13.87
C VAL A 104 -13.59 -6.95 -15.04
N PRO A 105 -13.65 -5.63 -15.23
CA PRO A 105 -12.89 -4.97 -16.29
C PRO A 105 -11.36 -5.13 -16.08
N ILE A 106 -10.62 -5.39 -17.16
CA ILE A 106 -9.17 -5.67 -17.13
C ILE A 106 -8.33 -4.55 -16.47
N HIS A 107 -8.79 -3.31 -16.56
CA HIS A 107 -8.08 -2.17 -15.97
C HIS A 107 -8.30 -2.04 -14.45
N VAL A 108 -9.31 -2.69 -13.89
CA VAL A 108 -9.60 -2.70 -12.45
C VAL A 108 -8.76 -3.77 -11.78
N LYS A 109 -7.88 -3.37 -10.89
CA LYS A 109 -7.03 -4.31 -10.18
C LYS A 109 -7.84 -5.09 -9.14
N THR A 110 -8.10 -6.36 -9.43
CA THR A 110 -8.91 -7.22 -8.56
C THR A 110 -8.05 -8.06 -7.64
N ILE A 111 -8.47 -8.14 -6.37
CA ILE A 111 -7.86 -8.97 -5.34
C ILE A 111 -8.92 -9.94 -4.82
N PHE A 112 -8.76 -11.22 -5.14
CA PHE A 112 -9.61 -12.28 -4.65
C PHE A 112 -9.07 -12.82 -3.33
N MET A 113 -9.95 -12.97 -2.34
CA MET A 113 -9.60 -13.41 -1.00
C MET A 113 -10.63 -14.39 -0.48
N CYS A 114 -10.21 -15.36 0.32
CA CYS A 114 -11.11 -16.23 1.05
C CYS A 114 -10.70 -16.34 2.51
N MET A 115 -11.67 -16.51 3.40
CA MET A 115 -11.40 -16.80 4.80
C MET A 115 -11.19 -18.30 5.01
N ILE A 116 -10.18 -18.65 5.81
CA ILE A 116 -9.88 -20.05 6.13
C ILE A 116 -9.74 -20.26 7.63
N GLU A 117 -10.06 -21.45 8.07
CA GLU A 117 -9.74 -21.89 9.42
C GLU A 117 -8.26 -22.27 9.52
N GLY A 118 -7.65 -21.97 10.67
CA GLY A 118 -6.26 -22.33 10.95
C GLY A 118 -5.24 -21.19 10.81
N PRO A 119 -3.99 -21.42 11.29
CA PRO A 119 -2.99 -20.36 11.45
C PRO A 119 -2.23 -19.98 10.18
N LYS A 120 -2.29 -20.79 9.14
CA LYS A 120 -1.48 -20.59 7.93
C LYS A 120 -2.32 -20.07 6.79
N GLY A 121 -2.23 -18.76 6.56
CA GLY A 121 -2.62 -18.18 5.28
C GLY A 121 -1.73 -18.72 4.16
N GLY A 122 -2.27 -18.84 2.96
CA GLY A 122 -1.57 -19.32 1.78
C GLY A 122 -2.15 -18.70 0.52
N VAL A 123 -1.64 -19.16 -0.59
CA VAL A 123 -2.18 -18.86 -1.91
C VAL A 123 -2.86 -20.12 -2.38
N TYR A 124 -4.15 -20.04 -2.68
CA TYR A 124 -4.84 -21.12 -3.37
C TYR A 124 -4.53 -20.96 -4.86
N HIS A 125 -3.64 -21.82 -5.35
CA HIS A 125 -3.46 -22.04 -6.76
C HIS A 125 -4.26 -23.30 -7.13
N GLU A 126 -5.26 -23.17 -7.92
CA GLU A 126 -5.60 -24.28 -8.76
C GLU A 126 -4.55 -24.39 -9.87
N LYS A 127 -4.26 -25.61 -10.29
CA LYS A 127 -3.23 -25.91 -11.30
C LYS A 127 -3.48 -25.28 -12.67
N ASP A 128 -4.57 -24.54 -12.81
CA ASP A 128 -4.96 -23.89 -14.06
C ASP A 128 -4.47 -22.45 -14.06
N LEU A 129 -3.51 -22.15 -14.93
CA LEU A 129 -2.89 -20.84 -15.12
C LEU A 129 -3.87 -19.76 -15.63
N THR A 130 -5.09 -20.15 -15.98
CA THR A 130 -6.13 -19.25 -16.49
C THR A 130 -6.96 -18.60 -15.37
N LEU A 131 -6.86 -19.12 -14.15
CA LEU A 131 -7.65 -18.66 -13.01
C LEU A 131 -6.93 -17.58 -12.18
N PRO A 132 -7.66 -16.59 -11.66
CA PRO A 132 -7.08 -15.62 -10.75
C PRO A 132 -6.66 -16.27 -9.43
N THR A 133 -5.56 -15.77 -8.89
CA THR A 133 -5.04 -16.21 -7.59
C THR A 133 -5.93 -15.75 -6.44
N VAL A 134 -6.41 -16.67 -5.61
CA VAL A 134 -7.15 -16.38 -4.39
C VAL A 134 -6.23 -16.38 -3.18
N GLN A 135 -6.24 -15.29 -2.41
CA GLN A 135 -5.42 -15.13 -1.21
C GLN A 135 -6.17 -15.65 0.02
N ALA A 136 -5.58 -16.58 0.74
CA ALA A 136 -6.16 -17.13 1.95
C ALA A 136 -5.89 -16.25 3.19
N LEU A 137 -6.95 -15.83 3.85
CA LEU A 137 -6.93 -15.03 5.07
C LEU A 137 -7.33 -15.90 6.27
N PRO A 138 -6.38 -16.26 7.17
CA PRO A 138 -6.74 -16.97 8.41
C PRO A 138 -7.65 -16.13 9.28
N ARG A 139 -8.80 -16.65 9.71
CA ARG A 139 -9.83 -15.90 10.48
C ARG A 139 -9.23 -15.12 11.66
N GLY A 140 -8.35 -15.75 12.45
CA GLY A 140 -7.72 -15.09 13.61
C GLY A 140 -6.72 -13.97 13.27
N GLN A 141 -6.29 -13.81 12.01
CA GLN A 141 -5.33 -12.81 11.55
C GLN A 141 -5.79 -12.12 10.25
N ALA A 142 -7.06 -12.25 9.89
CA ALA A 142 -7.58 -11.84 8.59
C ALA A 142 -7.32 -10.35 8.32
N GLN A 143 -7.64 -9.47 9.26
CA GLN A 143 -7.41 -8.02 9.13
C GLN A 143 -5.94 -7.68 8.89
N GLU A 144 -5.01 -8.24 9.69
CA GLU A 144 -3.58 -7.95 9.53
C GLU A 144 -3.03 -8.42 8.18
N LYS A 145 -3.44 -9.63 7.75
CA LYS A 145 -3.04 -10.19 6.45
C LYS A 145 -3.62 -9.39 5.30
N PHE A 146 -4.90 -9.04 5.38
CA PHE A 146 -5.58 -8.19 4.42
C PHE A 146 -4.86 -6.83 4.25
N LEU A 147 -4.58 -6.12 5.33
CA LEU A 147 -3.90 -4.83 5.27
C LEU A 147 -2.48 -4.94 4.69
N LYS A 148 -1.76 -6.02 5.00
CA LYS A 148 -0.46 -6.29 4.37
C LYS A 148 -0.59 -6.57 2.86
N LEU A 149 -1.61 -7.31 2.46
CA LEU A 149 -1.91 -7.60 1.06
C LEU A 149 -2.21 -6.32 0.29
N LEU A 150 -3.07 -5.43 0.84
CA LEU A 150 -3.34 -4.11 0.25
C LEU A 150 -2.05 -3.31 0.01
N MET A 151 -1.16 -3.25 0.99
CA MET A 151 0.09 -2.50 0.88
C MET A 151 1.03 -3.03 -0.22
N VAL A 152 0.96 -4.31 -0.52
CA VAL A 152 1.75 -4.92 -1.60
C VAL A 152 1.08 -4.74 -2.94
N SER A 153 -0.23 -4.93 -2.98
CA SER A 153 -1.00 -4.97 -4.23
C SER A 153 -1.38 -3.57 -4.74
N LEU A 154 -1.66 -2.62 -3.83
CA LEU A 154 -2.18 -1.28 -4.15
C LEU A 154 -1.33 -0.17 -3.52
N PRO A 155 -0.02 -0.09 -3.78
CA PRO A 155 0.89 0.79 -3.06
C PRO A 155 0.58 2.30 -3.22
N GLN A 156 -0.06 2.71 -4.32
CA GLN A 156 -0.45 4.11 -4.56
C GLN A 156 -1.73 4.46 -3.79
N VAL A 157 -2.71 3.55 -3.79
CA VAL A 157 -4.01 3.74 -3.15
C VAL A 157 -3.91 3.69 -1.63
N VAL A 158 -3.01 2.87 -1.09
CA VAL A 158 -2.85 2.68 0.37
C VAL A 158 -2.54 3.97 1.12
N VAL A 159 -1.88 4.96 0.51
CA VAL A 159 -1.61 6.25 1.16
C VAL A 159 -2.92 7.01 1.41
N ILE A 160 -3.82 7.01 0.42
CA ILE A 160 -5.14 7.64 0.51
C ILE A 160 -5.97 6.93 1.59
N LEU A 161 -6.03 5.60 1.52
CA LEU A 161 -6.72 4.81 2.54
C LEU A 161 -6.14 5.01 3.95
N ALA A 162 -4.82 5.15 4.09
CA ALA A 162 -4.20 5.43 5.37
C ALA A 162 -4.55 6.83 5.91
N ARG A 163 -4.86 7.78 5.03
CA ARG A 163 -5.36 9.09 5.38
C ARG A 163 -6.74 9.02 6.03
N ASN A 164 -7.59 8.15 5.52
CA ASN A 164 -9.02 8.13 5.81
C ASN A 164 -9.46 6.98 6.72
N TRP A 165 -8.61 5.95 6.94
CA TRP A 165 -8.95 4.75 7.69
C TRP A 165 -7.94 4.42 8.77
N SER A 166 -8.40 4.30 10.03
CA SER A 166 -7.55 4.17 11.22
C SER A 166 -6.68 2.91 11.24
N SER A 167 -7.24 1.75 10.89
CA SER A 167 -6.49 0.49 10.88
C SER A 167 -5.46 0.44 9.76
N VAL A 168 -5.82 0.97 8.57
CA VAL A 168 -4.88 1.11 7.44
C VAL A 168 -3.72 2.01 7.82
N ARG A 169 -4.00 3.19 8.40
CA ARG A 169 -2.99 4.14 8.89
C ARG A 169 -2.00 3.48 9.84
N LYS A 170 -2.50 2.80 10.86
CA LYS A 170 -1.68 2.13 11.88
C LYS A 170 -0.71 1.12 11.27
N VAL A 171 -1.21 0.23 10.41
CA VAL A 171 -0.38 -0.83 9.79
C VAL A 171 0.54 -0.24 8.73
N PHE A 172 0.08 0.74 7.96
CA PHE A 172 0.87 1.44 6.95
C PHE A 172 2.07 2.16 7.57
N CYS A 173 1.86 3.03 8.56
CA CYS A 173 2.94 3.76 9.21
C CYS A 173 3.95 2.82 9.87
N LYS A 174 3.49 1.78 10.59
CA LYS A 174 4.35 0.76 11.20
C LYS A 174 5.21 0.05 10.17
N THR A 175 4.62 -0.39 9.06
CA THR A 175 5.32 -1.14 8.02
C THR A 175 6.31 -0.24 7.27
N LEU A 176 5.91 0.98 6.94
CA LEU A 176 6.76 1.94 6.24
C LEU A 176 7.98 2.31 7.09
N THR A 177 7.78 2.63 8.36
CA THR A 177 8.87 2.94 9.29
C THR A 177 9.84 1.77 9.41
N ARG A 178 9.33 0.54 9.60
CA ARG A 178 10.16 -0.65 9.70
C ARG A 178 10.97 -0.92 8.42
N ARG A 179 10.33 -0.81 7.24
CA ARG A 179 11.02 -0.98 5.95
C ARG A 179 12.09 0.08 5.72
N THR A 180 11.81 1.34 6.06
CA THR A 180 12.76 2.43 5.92
C THR A 180 13.95 2.26 6.87
N ALA A 181 13.69 1.91 8.14
CA ALA A 181 14.74 1.65 9.13
C ALA A 181 15.65 0.47 8.69
N LEU A 182 15.05 -0.64 8.25
CA LEU A 182 15.81 -1.80 7.75
C LEU A 182 16.66 -1.43 6.52
N ARG A 183 16.07 -0.74 5.55
CA ARG A 183 16.78 -0.30 4.34
C ARG A 183 17.93 0.65 4.65
N ASN A 184 17.72 1.58 5.58
CA ASN A 184 18.75 2.49 6.02
C ASN A 184 19.87 1.75 6.78
N GLY A 185 19.53 0.82 7.69
CA GLY A 185 20.48 -0.01 8.41
C GLY A 185 21.35 -0.87 7.49
N ILE A 186 20.75 -1.52 6.48
CA ILE A 186 21.50 -2.31 5.48
C ILE A 186 22.44 -1.41 4.69
N ARG A 187 21.98 -0.24 4.25
CA ARG A 187 22.82 0.70 3.48
C ARG A 187 24.01 1.20 4.29
N SER A 188 23.77 1.64 5.53
CA SER A 188 24.86 2.06 6.42
C SER A 188 25.84 0.93 6.72
N GLY A 189 25.35 -0.30 6.90
CA GLY A 189 26.21 -1.46 7.14
C GLY A 189 27.09 -1.81 5.93
N ILE A 190 26.58 -1.68 4.72
CA ILE A 190 27.33 -2.00 3.49
C ILE A 190 28.32 -0.91 3.14
N SER A 191 27.95 0.37 3.28
CA SER A 191 28.82 1.50 2.93
C SER A 191 30.03 1.65 3.86
N SER A 192 29.95 1.15 5.09
CA SER A 192 31.03 1.24 6.06
C SER A 192 32.11 0.17 5.95
N LEU A 193 31.85 -0.95 5.25
CA LEU A 193 32.75 -2.11 5.24
C LEU A 193 33.98 -2.00 4.31
N PRO A 194 33.90 -1.53 3.06
CA PRO A 194 35.08 -1.60 2.17
C PRO A 194 36.07 -0.44 2.30
N LEU A 195 35.66 0.74 2.80
CA LEU A 195 36.47 1.97 2.79
C LEU A 195 37.49 2.02 3.93
N ARG A 196 37.29 1.25 4.99
CA ARG A 196 38.24 1.18 6.14
C ARG A 196 39.45 0.30 5.85
N ALA A 197 39.44 -0.50 4.80
CA ALA A 197 40.50 -1.45 4.48
C ALA A 197 41.66 -0.86 3.63
N VAL A 198 41.56 0.39 3.15
CA VAL A 198 42.59 1.03 2.31
C VAL A 198 43.34 2.09 3.10
N PRO A 199 44.61 1.86 3.46
CA PRO A 199 45.32 2.68 4.47
C PRO A 199 45.60 4.12 4.06
N VAL A 200 45.76 4.42 2.76
CA VAL A 200 46.26 5.74 2.30
C VAL A 200 45.15 6.65 1.79
N VAL A 201 44.13 6.08 1.15
CA VAL A 201 43.02 6.84 0.54
C VAL A 201 41.77 6.77 1.39
N GLY A 202 41.76 5.84 2.36
CA GLY A 202 40.64 5.51 3.22
C GLY A 202 40.04 6.72 3.99
N PRO A 203 40.81 7.61 4.64
CA PRO A 203 40.22 8.70 5.43
C PRO A 203 39.46 9.74 4.60
N VAL A 204 39.96 10.09 3.42
CA VAL A 204 39.29 11.06 2.53
C VAL A 204 38.07 10.47 1.87
N LEU A 205 38.17 9.24 1.38
CA LEU A 205 37.02 8.51 0.83
C LEU A 205 35.98 8.19 1.91
N ALA A 206 36.41 7.90 3.14
CA ALA A 206 35.51 7.69 4.27
C ALA A 206 34.73 8.97 4.63
N MET A 207 35.36 10.14 4.62
CA MET A 207 34.69 11.43 4.82
C MET A 207 33.65 11.72 3.72
N LEU A 208 34.01 11.51 2.46
CA LEU A 208 33.11 11.72 1.32
C LEU A 208 31.93 10.73 1.36
N ALA A 209 32.21 9.47 1.65
CA ALA A 209 31.17 8.44 1.79
C ALA A 209 30.22 8.74 2.95
N THR A 210 30.72 9.18 4.11
CA THR A 210 29.93 9.57 5.27
C THR A 210 29.02 10.75 4.95
N SER A 211 29.50 11.74 4.20
CA SER A 211 28.70 12.89 3.79
C SER A 211 27.54 12.49 2.85
N ALA A 212 27.85 11.68 1.84
CA ALA A 212 26.85 11.18 0.90
C ALA A 212 25.81 10.27 1.59
N GLU A 213 26.28 9.43 2.52
CA GLU A 213 25.41 8.55 3.32
C GLU A 213 24.48 9.37 4.21
N THR A 214 24.99 10.38 4.92
CA THR A 214 24.18 11.27 5.76
C THR A 214 23.10 11.97 4.96
N MET A 215 23.41 12.45 3.74
CA MET A 215 22.41 13.05 2.85
C MET A 215 21.34 12.06 2.40
N MET A 216 21.72 10.84 2.01
CA MET A 216 20.78 9.83 1.62
C MET A 216 19.86 9.42 2.78
N LEU A 217 20.40 9.31 3.98
CA LEU A 217 19.62 9.02 5.19
C LEU A 217 18.66 10.18 5.50
N THR A 218 19.13 11.42 5.44
CA THR A 218 18.28 12.61 5.66
C THR A 218 17.15 12.68 4.63
N ALA A 219 17.43 12.50 3.34
CA ALA A 219 16.43 12.48 2.29
C ALA A 219 15.40 11.35 2.48
N SER A 220 15.86 10.17 2.92
CA SER A 220 15.01 9.03 3.22
C SER A 220 14.10 9.31 4.43
N GLN A 221 14.61 9.94 5.47
CA GLN A 221 13.84 10.33 6.66
C GLN A 221 12.83 11.43 6.35
N LEU A 222 13.20 12.46 5.58
CA LEU A 222 12.27 13.49 5.13
C LEU A 222 11.12 12.89 4.33
N ARG A 223 11.43 12.02 3.35
CA ARG A 223 10.40 11.33 2.59
C ARG A 223 9.47 10.51 3.48
N LEU A 224 10.02 9.78 4.45
CA LEU A 224 9.23 9.04 5.43
C LEU A 224 8.30 9.96 6.21
N SER A 225 8.82 11.09 6.72
CA SER A 225 8.04 12.07 7.48
C SER A 225 6.88 12.64 6.67
N PHE A 226 7.10 12.95 5.39
CA PHE A 226 6.02 13.44 4.50
C PHE A 226 4.95 12.40 4.25
N VAL A 227 5.32 11.15 3.99
CA VAL A 227 4.34 10.09 3.76
C VAL A 227 3.55 9.80 5.04
N ILE A 228 4.17 9.88 6.21
CA ILE A 228 3.48 9.78 7.50
C ILE A 228 2.57 11.00 7.72
N ALA A 229 3.03 12.21 7.45
CA ALA A 229 2.20 13.42 7.55
C ALA A 229 0.98 13.34 6.65
N ALA A 230 1.15 12.91 5.40
CA ALA A 230 0.05 12.66 4.47
C ALA A 230 -0.96 11.65 5.02
N ALA A 231 -0.49 10.51 5.54
CA ALA A 231 -1.33 9.49 6.17
C ALA A 231 -2.07 10.01 7.41
N HIS A 232 -1.58 11.05 8.06
CA HIS A 232 -2.21 11.72 9.20
C HIS A 232 -3.00 12.99 8.81
N ASN A 233 -3.24 13.17 7.52
CA ASN A 233 -3.96 14.32 6.99
C ASN A 233 -3.35 15.67 7.44
N ARG A 234 -2.03 15.73 7.54
CA ARG A 234 -1.30 16.96 7.84
C ARG A 234 -0.88 17.64 6.55
N PRO A 235 -0.91 18.97 6.50
CA PRO A 235 -0.44 19.68 5.33
C PRO A 235 1.02 19.33 5.03
N LEU A 236 1.33 19.21 3.74
CA LEU A 236 2.68 18.93 3.25
C LEU A 236 3.44 20.22 2.93
N ASP A 237 3.09 21.29 3.61
CA ASP A 237 3.69 22.61 3.39
C ASP A 237 5.13 22.64 3.90
N PHE A 238 6.01 23.00 3.02
CA PHE A 238 7.33 23.48 3.39
C PHE A 238 7.23 24.99 3.49
N PHE A 239 7.22 25.55 4.68
CA PHE A 239 7.44 26.96 5.01
C PHE A 239 7.08 27.98 3.93
#